data_a60a3d1ecc3b80ce4b355e6ce005376b
#
_entry.id   a60a3d1ecc3b80ce4b355e6ce005376b
#
_cell.length_a   1.000
_cell.length_b   1.000
_cell.length_c   1.000
_cell.angle_alpha   90.00
_cell.angle_beta   90.00
_cell.angle_gamma   90.00
#
_symmetry.space_group_name_H-M   'P 1'
#
loop_
_entity.id
_entity.type
_entity.pdbx_description
1 polymer ?
#
loop_
_entity_poly.entity_id
_entity_poly.type
_entity_poly.pdbx_seq_one_letter_code
_entity_poly.pdbx_strand_id
1 'polypeptide(L)'
;MTSLLKNSELSIEKADKIVSETLNSCDDGELYVEDTKSETIVLDDNKIKSSNYTSDLGYGFRAVTGDTVAYSHSNEISEKSLKNSSDNLKSTLKNNSGTYNSEIKKTNQKLYKDIDPIESKSMKSKIELLNNMNEYARSKDSSVKQVTASLLAEKKNIEIIRSGGELLSDNRPLVRINMSVMVEKNGRKETGVYGIGGRQDYDEYLKNDNWKKVCDEAFRIANTNIESKPSPAGEMKVVLGPGWPCLLYTSPSPRDAYVS
;
A
#
# COMPACT_ATOMS: atom_id res chain seq x y z
N MET A 1 -5.13 17.59 -12.07
CA MET A 1 -5.63 17.02 -10.79
C MET A 1 -6.40 18.10 -10.06
N THR A 2 -7.61 17.82 -9.61
CA THR A 2 -8.38 18.76 -8.76
C THR A 2 -7.84 18.60 -7.35
N SER A 3 -7.51 19.72 -6.66
CA SER A 3 -6.98 19.64 -5.28
C SER A 3 -7.94 18.92 -4.35
N LEU A 4 -7.39 18.11 -3.43
CA LEU A 4 -8.14 17.40 -2.39
C LEU A 4 -8.87 18.37 -1.46
N LEU A 5 -8.31 19.58 -1.29
CA LEU A 5 -8.91 20.64 -0.48
C LEU A 5 -10.05 21.37 -1.18
N LYS A 6 -10.19 21.24 -2.51
CA LYS A 6 -11.19 22.01 -3.29
C LYS A 6 -12.63 21.71 -2.90
N ASN A 7 -12.90 20.50 -2.43
CA ASN A 7 -14.24 20.06 -2.01
C ASN A 7 -14.43 20.11 -0.49
N SER A 8 -13.46 20.66 0.25
CA SER A 8 -13.53 20.83 1.70
C SER A 8 -13.84 22.29 2.06
N GLU A 9 -14.15 22.56 3.32
CA GLU A 9 -14.32 23.91 3.85
C GLU A 9 -12.98 24.68 3.96
N LEU A 10 -11.87 24.01 3.69
CA LEU A 10 -10.51 24.53 3.79
C LEU A 10 -9.96 24.84 2.38
N SER A 11 -9.85 26.12 2.00
CA SER A 11 -9.18 26.47 0.77
C SER A 11 -7.65 26.30 0.86
N ILE A 12 -6.99 26.13 -0.30
CA ILE A 12 -5.52 25.99 -0.35
C ILE A 12 -4.84 27.21 0.27
N GLU A 13 -5.33 28.42 -0.01
CA GLU A 13 -4.76 29.67 0.50
C GLU A 13 -4.84 29.76 2.03
N LYS A 14 -5.97 29.29 2.61
CA LYS A 14 -6.12 29.24 4.05
C LYS A 14 -5.22 28.16 4.67
N ALA A 15 -5.13 27.00 4.05
CA ALA A 15 -4.25 25.93 4.49
C ALA A 15 -2.79 26.38 4.46
N ASP A 16 -2.33 26.98 3.36
CA ASP A 16 -0.98 27.52 3.21
C ASP A 16 -0.67 28.59 4.28
N LYS A 17 -1.59 29.52 4.51
CA LYS A 17 -1.42 30.53 5.56
C LYS A 17 -1.20 29.91 6.94
N ILE A 18 -2.05 28.94 7.34
CA ILE A 18 -1.93 28.27 8.66
C ILE A 18 -0.62 27.48 8.72
N VAL A 19 -0.25 26.77 7.66
CA VAL A 19 1.00 25.99 7.58
C VAL A 19 2.21 26.93 7.70
N SER A 20 2.26 28.01 6.93
CA SER A 20 3.35 28.98 6.96
C SER A 20 3.49 29.66 8.32
N GLU A 21 2.37 30.08 8.94
CA GLU A 21 2.36 30.66 10.29
C GLU A 21 2.79 29.67 11.38
N THR A 22 2.53 28.38 11.19
CA THR A 22 2.90 27.34 12.16
C THR A 22 4.38 26.98 12.03
N LEU A 23 4.89 26.88 10.83
CA LEU A 23 6.24 26.43 10.53
C LEU A 23 7.29 27.56 10.52
N ASN A 24 6.88 28.82 10.68
CA ASN A 24 7.79 29.97 10.62
C ASN A 24 8.98 29.90 11.59
N SER A 25 8.82 29.24 12.72
CA SER A 25 9.86 29.04 13.74
C SER A 25 10.35 27.57 13.83
N CYS A 26 10.09 26.76 12.81
CA CYS A 26 10.50 25.36 12.74
C CYS A 26 11.64 25.17 11.74
N ASP A 27 12.39 24.08 11.87
CA ASP A 27 13.45 23.73 10.92
C ASP A 27 12.89 23.00 9.70
N ASP A 28 11.82 22.22 9.89
CA ASP A 28 11.12 21.47 8.82
C ASP A 28 9.66 21.21 9.20
N GLY A 29 8.83 20.92 8.23
CA GLY A 29 7.45 20.52 8.45
C GLY A 29 6.61 20.55 7.19
N GLU A 30 5.48 19.88 7.26
CA GLU A 30 4.51 19.83 6.18
C GLU A 30 3.10 19.49 6.67
N LEU A 31 2.11 19.94 5.93
CA LEU A 31 0.76 19.41 5.95
C LEU A 31 0.63 18.36 4.85
N TYR A 32 0.43 17.12 5.24
CA TYR A 32 0.18 15.98 4.36
C TYR A 32 -1.31 15.68 4.34
N VAL A 33 -1.94 15.71 3.16
CA VAL A 33 -3.35 15.37 2.97
C VAL A 33 -3.43 14.12 2.11
N GLU A 34 -4.24 13.16 2.51
CA GLU A 34 -4.40 11.89 1.79
C GLU A 34 -5.88 11.55 1.61
N ASP A 35 -6.26 11.19 0.37
CA ASP A 35 -7.52 10.52 0.02
C ASP A 35 -7.19 9.13 -0.51
N THR A 36 -7.54 8.11 0.25
CA THR A 36 -7.33 6.70 -0.10
C THR A 36 -8.65 5.99 -0.28
N LYS A 37 -8.82 5.40 -1.45
CA LYS A 37 -9.94 4.50 -1.76
C LYS A 37 -9.39 3.12 -2.03
N SER A 38 -10.00 2.09 -1.45
CA SER A 38 -9.60 0.72 -1.72
C SER A 38 -10.81 -0.19 -1.91
N GLU A 39 -10.65 -1.16 -2.79
CA GLU A 39 -11.63 -2.20 -3.07
C GLU A 39 -10.94 -3.56 -2.96
N THR A 40 -11.59 -4.50 -2.28
CA THR A 40 -11.12 -5.89 -2.20
C THR A 40 -12.30 -6.82 -2.47
N ILE A 41 -12.15 -7.72 -3.45
CA ILE A 41 -13.14 -8.75 -3.79
C ILE A 41 -12.48 -10.10 -3.61
N VAL A 42 -13.10 -10.98 -2.84
CA VAL A 42 -12.62 -12.33 -2.56
C VAL A 42 -13.63 -13.35 -3.03
N LEU A 43 -13.19 -14.25 -3.90
CA LEU A 43 -13.88 -15.48 -4.26
C LEU A 43 -13.24 -16.64 -3.49
N ASP A 44 -14.05 -17.42 -2.81
CA ASP A 44 -13.64 -18.61 -2.08
C ASP A 44 -14.58 -19.75 -2.45
N ASP A 45 -14.01 -20.81 -2.99
CA ASP A 45 -14.68 -22.04 -3.35
C ASP A 45 -15.98 -21.83 -4.17
N ASN A 46 -15.85 -21.20 -5.34
CA ASN A 46 -16.91 -20.87 -6.31
C ASN A 46 -17.92 -19.78 -5.87
N LYS A 47 -17.70 -19.09 -4.75
CA LYS A 47 -18.62 -18.06 -4.27
C LYS A 47 -17.87 -16.79 -3.92
N ILE A 48 -18.47 -15.65 -4.22
CA ILE A 48 -17.95 -14.37 -3.68
C ILE A 48 -18.20 -14.37 -2.16
N LYS A 49 -17.12 -14.41 -1.41
CA LYS A 49 -17.14 -14.44 0.05
C LYS A 49 -17.23 -13.05 0.65
N SER A 50 -16.54 -12.09 0.05
CA SER A 50 -16.60 -10.70 0.47
C SER A 50 -16.33 -9.76 -0.69
N SER A 51 -16.93 -8.58 -0.60
CA SER A 51 -16.63 -7.43 -1.44
C SER A 51 -16.65 -6.21 -0.53
N ASN A 52 -15.50 -5.62 -0.29
CA ASN A 52 -15.32 -4.50 0.61
C ASN A 52 -14.83 -3.28 -0.17
N TYR A 53 -15.38 -2.14 0.17
CA TYR A 53 -14.93 -0.84 -0.32
C TYR A 53 -14.71 0.08 0.87
N THR A 54 -13.58 0.76 0.91
CA THR A 54 -13.27 1.78 1.93
C THR A 54 -12.86 3.08 1.25
N SER A 55 -13.18 4.19 1.90
CA SER A 55 -12.77 5.53 1.46
C SER A 55 -12.42 6.33 2.69
N ASP A 56 -11.15 6.72 2.79
CA ASP A 56 -10.59 7.46 3.91
C ASP A 56 -9.96 8.74 3.41
N LEU A 57 -10.34 9.87 4.02
CA LEU A 57 -9.80 11.19 3.75
C LEU A 57 -9.34 11.80 5.07
N GLY A 58 -8.14 12.35 5.09
CA GLY A 58 -7.61 12.98 6.29
C GLY A 58 -6.31 13.73 6.02
N TYR A 59 -5.78 14.34 7.10
CA TYR A 59 -4.49 15.00 7.05
C TYR A 59 -3.62 14.66 8.25
N GLY A 60 -2.30 14.77 8.06
CA GLY A 60 -1.29 14.81 9.12
C GLY A 60 -0.50 16.10 9.01
N PHE A 61 -0.31 16.78 10.14
CA PHE A 61 0.48 18.00 10.23
C PHE A 61 1.70 17.73 11.10
N ARG A 62 2.89 17.89 10.54
CA ARG A 62 4.18 17.65 11.18
C ARG A 62 4.98 18.94 11.26
N ALA A 63 5.67 19.14 12.38
CA ALA A 63 6.62 20.23 12.57
C ALA A 63 7.85 19.71 13.33
N VAL A 64 9.04 20.16 12.95
CA VAL A 64 10.33 19.74 13.50
C VAL A 64 11.11 20.95 13.95
N THR A 65 11.67 20.89 15.17
CA THR A 65 12.59 21.91 15.68
C THR A 65 13.69 21.23 16.52
N GLY A 66 14.94 21.29 16.04
CA GLY A 66 16.04 20.51 16.60
C GLY A 66 15.71 19.00 16.60
N ASP A 67 15.82 18.40 17.77
CA ASP A 67 15.53 16.96 17.97
C ASP A 67 14.06 16.71 18.32
N THR A 68 13.21 17.75 18.34
CA THR A 68 11.79 17.63 18.72
C THR A 68 10.91 17.56 17.48
N VAL A 69 10.08 16.53 17.40
CA VAL A 69 9.06 16.36 16.38
C VAL A 69 7.68 16.46 17.01
N ALA A 70 6.86 17.37 16.50
CA ALA A 70 5.45 17.47 16.84
C ALA A 70 4.60 16.97 15.67
N TYR A 71 3.54 16.23 15.98
CA TYR A 71 2.63 15.65 14.99
C TYR A 71 1.19 15.71 15.46
N SER A 72 0.28 16.10 14.58
CA SER A 72 -1.16 16.09 14.80
C SER A 72 -1.86 15.58 13.53
N HIS A 73 -2.99 14.90 13.66
CA HIS A 73 -3.77 14.42 12.53
C HIS A 73 -5.27 14.53 12.77
N SER A 74 -6.03 14.55 11.68
CA SER A 74 -7.50 14.54 11.72
C SER A 74 -8.08 14.01 10.40
N ASN A 75 -9.25 13.40 10.50
CA ASN A 75 -10.08 13.05 9.34
C ASN A 75 -11.03 14.21 8.96
N GLU A 76 -11.16 15.24 9.82
CA GLU A 76 -11.94 16.44 9.53
C GLU A 76 -11.06 17.47 8.83
N ILE A 77 -11.32 17.71 7.53
CA ILE A 77 -10.62 18.72 6.75
C ILE A 77 -11.40 20.04 6.82
N SER A 78 -11.19 20.78 7.89
CA SER A 78 -11.76 22.10 8.13
C SER A 78 -10.70 23.09 8.62
N GLU A 79 -10.95 24.39 8.41
CA GLU A 79 -10.08 25.44 8.93
C GLU A 79 -9.94 25.36 10.46
N LYS A 80 -11.04 25.03 11.16
CA LYS A 80 -11.05 24.86 12.61
C LYS A 80 -10.17 23.69 13.06
N SER A 81 -10.32 22.53 12.42
CA SER A 81 -9.51 21.35 12.72
C SER A 81 -8.03 21.61 12.50
N LEU A 82 -7.67 22.27 11.39
CA LEU A 82 -6.28 22.58 11.09
C LEU A 82 -5.68 23.60 12.06
N LYS A 83 -6.45 24.62 12.50
CA LYS A 83 -6.02 25.55 13.55
C LYS A 83 -5.76 24.84 14.88
N ASN A 84 -6.65 23.94 15.28
CA ASN A 84 -6.45 23.13 16.49
C ASN A 84 -5.17 22.29 16.41
N SER A 85 -4.91 21.68 15.25
CA SER A 85 -3.66 20.95 15.02
C SER A 85 -2.44 21.85 15.08
N SER A 86 -2.50 23.05 14.49
CA SER A 86 -1.45 24.08 14.61
C SER A 86 -1.15 24.43 16.06
N ASP A 87 -2.18 24.68 16.87
CA ASP A 87 -2.03 25.03 18.28
C ASP A 87 -1.40 23.89 19.08
N ASN A 88 -1.76 22.65 18.80
CA ASN A 88 -1.16 21.45 19.39
C ASN A 88 0.34 21.36 19.06
N LEU A 89 0.72 21.56 17.79
CA LEU A 89 2.12 21.55 17.38
C LEU A 89 2.91 22.66 18.11
N LYS A 90 2.41 23.89 18.06
CA LYS A 90 3.04 25.04 18.75
C LYS A 90 3.19 24.79 20.24
N SER A 91 2.20 24.17 20.89
CA SER A 91 2.28 23.85 22.31
C SER A 91 3.37 22.84 22.64
N THR A 92 3.60 21.87 21.75
CA THR A 92 4.64 20.84 21.90
C THR A 92 6.04 21.44 21.69
N LEU A 93 6.17 22.42 20.79
CA LEU A 93 7.45 23.03 20.41
C LEU A 93 7.82 24.26 21.24
N LYS A 94 7.04 24.63 22.25
CA LYS A 94 7.09 25.93 23.00
C LYS A 94 8.46 26.42 23.43
N ASN A 95 9.44 25.55 23.60
CA ASN A 95 10.78 25.93 24.11
C ASN A 95 11.88 25.81 23.04
N ASN A 96 11.51 25.46 21.83
CA ASN A 96 12.43 25.24 20.73
C ASN A 96 12.14 26.25 19.62
N SER A 97 13.16 26.90 19.11
CA SER A 97 13.08 27.77 17.95
C SER A 97 14.03 27.25 16.88
N GLY A 98 13.54 27.10 15.68
CA GLY A 98 14.30 26.70 14.51
C GLY A 98 14.31 27.77 13.45
N THR A 99 15.05 27.53 12.39
CA THR A 99 15.07 28.37 11.20
C THR A 99 14.71 27.48 10.00
N TYR A 100 13.53 27.71 9.43
CA TYR A 100 13.12 27.01 8.23
C TYR A 100 14.09 27.30 7.08
N ASN A 101 14.83 26.30 6.67
CA ASN A 101 15.90 26.43 5.66
C ASN A 101 15.93 25.24 4.71
N SER A 102 14.80 24.62 4.42
CA SER A 102 14.79 23.50 3.50
C SER A 102 14.64 23.97 2.06
N GLU A 103 15.73 24.01 1.32
CA GLU A 103 15.67 23.96 -0.14
C GLU A 103 15.08 22.60 -0.56
N ILE A 104 13.87 22.64 -1.10
CA ILE A 104 13.24 21.43 -1.61
C ILE A 104 13.88 21.07 -2.93
N LYS A 105 14.69 20.03 -2.94
CA LYS A 105 15.08 19.40 -4.21
C LYS A 105 13.83 18.75 -4.80
N LYS A 106 13.37 19.24 -5.96
CA LYS A 106 12.27 18.62 -6.71
C LYS A 106 12.71 17.23 -7.18
N THR A 107 12.49 16.24 -6.33
CA THR A 107 12.80 14.83 -6.62
C THR A 107 11.59 14.10 -7.18
N ASN A 108 10.38 14.66 -7.03
CA ASN A 108 9.15 14.00 -7.45
C ASN A 108 8.86 14.28 -8.93
N GLN A 109 9.08 13.26 -9.75
CA GLN A 109 8.56 13.18 -11.10
C GLN A 109 7.26 12.36 -11.04
N LYS A 110 6.30 12.64 -11.93
CA LYS A 110 5.11 11.78 -12.08
C LYS A 110 5.54 10.39 -12.54
N LEU A 111 5.66 9.47 -11.59
CA LEU A 111 6.11 8.10 -11.83
C LEU A 111 4.98 7.20 -12.34
N TYR A 112 3.74 7.56 -12.02
CA TYR A 112 2.57 6.73 -12.31
C TYR A 112 1.55 7.47 -13.15
N LYS A 113 0.76 6.71 -13.90
CA LYS A 113 -0.36 7.25 -14.68
C LYS A 113 -1.47 7.70 -13.73
N ASP A 114 -2.16 8.79 -14.07
CA ASP A 114 -3.36 9.25 -13.36
C ASP A 114 -4.55 8.39 -13.79
N ILE A 115 -4.68 7.23 -13.18
CA ILE A 115 -5.76 6.25 -13.43
C ILE A 115 -6.48 5.93 -12.14
N ASP A 116 -7.75 5.54 -12.27
CA ASP A 116 -8.54 4.98 -11.18
C ASP A 116 -8.73 3.48 -11.42
N PRO A 117 -7.95 2.62 -10.76
CA PRO A 117 -8.05 1.18 -11.00
C PRO A 117 -9.33 0.58 -10.43
N ILE A 118 -10.03 1.27 -9.50
CA ILE A 118 -11.30 0.82 -8.94
C ILE A 118 -12.41 1.00 -9.97
N GLU A 119 -12.47 2.17 -10.61
CA GLU A 119 -13.50 2.50 -11.58
C GLU A 119 -13.20 2.01 -13.00
N SER A 120 -11.96 1.65 -13.30
CA SER A 120 -11.53 1.21 -14.64
C SER A 120 -12.24 -0.04 -15.14
N LYS A 121 -12.73 -0.87 -14.23
CA LYS A 121 -13.46 -2.11 -14.53
C LYS A 121 -14.78 -2.19 -13.77
N SER A 122 -15.82 -2.66 -14.48
CA SER A 122 -17.10 -2.94 -13.83
C SER A 122 -16.96 -4.09 -12.82
N MET A 123 -17.78 -4.08 -11.78
CA MET A 123 -17.88 -5.17 -10.80
C MET A 123 -18.12 -6.51 -11.50
N LYS A 124 -18.95 -6.52 -12.55
CA LYS A 124 -19.21 -7.73 -13.35
C LYS A 124 -17.94 -8.29 -13.96
N SER A 125 -17.12 -7.47 -14.61
CA SER A 125 -15.84 -7.90 -15.21
C SER A 125 -14.85 -8.42 -14.17
N LYS A 126 -14.83 -7.84 -12.98
CA LYS A 126 -13.97 -8.30 -11.87
C LYS A 126 -14.42 -9.67 -11.36
N ILE A 127 -15.72 -9.88 -11.21
CA ILE A 127 -16.28 -11.18 -10.80
C ILE A 127 -16.05 -12.24 -11.89
N GLU A 128 -16.21 -11.88 -13.17
CA GLU A 128 -15.91 -12.78 -14.28
C GLU A 128 -14.43 -13.23 -14.27
N LEU A 129 -13.51 -12.31 -14.01
CA LEU A 129 -12.09 -12.65 -13.88
C LEU A 129 -11.86 -13.65 -12.74
N LEU A 130 -12.43 -13.41 -11.56
CA LEU A 130 -12.30 -14.31 -10.41
C LEU A 130 -12.88 -15.71 -10.69
N ASN A 131 -14.03 -15.78 -11.37
CA ASN A 131 -14.61 -17.06 -11.79
C ASN A 131 -13.71 -17.78 -12.78
N ASN A 132 -13.20 -17.09 -13.80
CA ASN A 132 -12.29 -17.65 -14.78
C ASN A 132 -11.01 -18.19 -14.11
N MET A 133 -10.45 -17.48 -13.14
CA MET A 133 -9.29 -17.92 -12.35
C MET A 133 -9.60 -19.20 -11.57
N ASN A 134 -10.77 -19.25 -10.92
CA ASN A 134 -11.20 -20.40 -10.15
C ASN A 134 -11.41 -21.65 -11.04
N GLU A 135 -12.13 -21.49 -12.16
CA GLU A 135 -12.37 -22.58 -13.11
C GLU A 135 -11.06 -23.10 -13.72
N TYR A 136 -10.18 -22.17 -14.12
CA TYR A 136 -8.89 -22.52 -14.68
C TYR A 136 -8.00 -23.28 -13.68
N ALA A 137 -7.93 -22.83 -12.43
CA ALA A 137 -7.15 -23.54 -11.42
C ALA A 137 -7.70 -24.93 -11.13
N ARG A 138 -9.03 -25.11 -11.09
CA ARG A 138 -9.67 -26.42 -10.90
C ARG A 138 -9.48 -27.35 -12.09
N SER A 139 -9.40 -26.82 -13.30
CA SER A 139 -9.17 -27.62 -14.51
C SER A 139 -7.76 -28.22 -14.61
N LYS A 140 -6.82 -27.77 -13.78
CA LYS A 140 -5.43 -28.25 -13.81
C LYS A 140 -5.28 -29.70 -13.39
N ASP A 141 -5.94 -30.07 -12.29
CA ASP A 141 -5.82 -31.42 -11.73
C ASP A 141 -6.97 -31.73 -10.78
N SER A 142 -7.43 -32.97 -10.73
CA SER A 142 -8.49 -33.45 -9.83
C SER A 142 -8.12 -33.40 -8.35
N SER A 143 -6.83 -33.25 -8.03
CA SER A 143 -6.33 -33.07 -6.65
C SER A 143 -6.66 -31.67 -6.10
N VAL A 144 -7.02 -30.68 -6.94
CA VAL A 144 -7.43 -29.34 -6.48
C VAL A 144 -8.76 -29.44 -5.75
N LYS A 145 -8.76 -29.11 -4.46
CA LYS A 145 -9.95 -29.21 -3.60
C LYS A 145 -10.54 -27.85 -3.25
N GLN A 146 -9.70 -26.85 -3.03
CA GLN A 146 -10.17 -25.50 -2.73
C GLN A 146 -9.36 -24.47 -3.53
N VAL A 147 -10.05 -23.43 -3.96
CA VAL A 147 -9.47 -22.30 -4.67
C VAL A 147 -9.98 -21.02 -4.04
N THR A 148 -9.06 -20.13 -3.68
CA THR A 148 -9.37 -18.78 -3.24
C THR A 148 -8.66 -17.80 -4.18
N ALA A 149 -9.41 -16.90 -4.78
CA ALA A 149 -8.88 -15.84 -5.63
C ALA A 149 -9.31 -14.47 -5.10
N SER A 150 -8.44 -13.47 -5.18
CA SER A 150 -8.79 -12.11 -4.76
C SER A 150 -8.21 -11.06 -5.67
N LEU A 151 -8.98 -9.98 -5.81
CA LEU A 151 -8.58 -8.74 -6.47
C LEU A 151 -8.54 -7.64 -5.41
N LEU A 152 -7.48 -6.83 -5.45
CA LEU A 152 -7.35 -5.61 -4.67
C LEU A 152 -7.06 -4.46 -5.63
N ALA A 153 -7.77 -3.36 -5.48
CA ALA A 153 -7.45 -2.09 -6.11
C ALA A 153 -7.37 -0.99 -5.05
N GLU A 154 -6.41 -0.11 -5.19
CA GLU A 154 -6.26 1.09 -4.35
C GLU A 154 -5.96 2.30 -5.25
N LYS A 155 -6.62 3.41 -4.94
CA LYS A 155 -6.27 4.72 -5.45
C LYS A 155 -5.93 5.62 -4.28
N LYS A 156 -4.71 6.11 -4.24
CA LYS A 156 -4.23 7.04 -3.22
C LYS A 156 -3.85 8.36 -3.88
N ASN A 157 -4.55 9.44 -3.51
CA ASN A 157 -4.21 10.80 -3.88
C ASN A 157 -3.57 11.49 -2.69
N ILE A 158 -2.46 12.18 -2.93
CA ILE A 158 -1.67 12.85 -1.89
C ILE A 158 -1.48 14.29 -2.29
N GLU A 159 -1.62 15.19 -1.33
CA GLU A 159 -1.18 16.58 -1.42
C GLU A 159 -0.31 16.92 -0.22
N ILE A 160 0.78 17.65 -0.46
CA ILE A 160 1.69 18.11 0.57
C ILE A 160 1.83 19.63 0.43
N ILE A 161 1.53 20.35 1.48
CA ILE A 161 1.73 21.79 1.57
C ILE A 161 2.89 22.03 2.53
N ARG A 162 3.92 22.72 2.03
CA ARG A 162 5.09 23.13 2.82
C ARG A 162 5.07 24.62 3.06
N SER A 163 5.88 25.08 4.00
CA SER A 163 6.05 26.50 4.26
C SER A 163 6.48 27.22 2.99
N GLY A 164 5.84 28.37 2.70
CA GLY A 164 6.11 29.16 1.49
C GLY A 164 5.21 28.83 0.31
N GLY A 165 4.13 28.04 0.50
CA GLY A 165 3.09 27.82 -0.51
C GLY A 165 3.42 26.76 -1.53
N GLU A 166 4.47 25.97 -1.34
CA GLU A 166 4.75 24.87 -2.26
C GLU A 166 3.73 23.75 -2.08
N LEU A 167 2.94 23.51 -3.14
CA LEU A 167 1.99 22.42 -3.21
C LEU A 167 2.54 21.30 -4.09
N LEU A 168 2.76 20.15 -3.50
CA LEU A 168 3.15 18.92 -4.19
C LEU A 168 1.94 17.98 -4.24
N SER A 169 1.73 17.31 -5.35
CA SER A 169 0.64 16.33 -5.51
C SER A 169 1.12 15.07 -6.20
N ASP A 170 0.61 13.92 -5.76
CA ASP A 170 0.91 12.61 -6.34
C ASP A 170 -0.34 11.74 -6.38
N ASN A 171 -0.43 10.88 -7.41
CA ASN A 171 -1.47 9.87 -7.55
C ASN A 171 -0.80 8.50 -7.60
N ARG A 172 -1.25 7.58 -6.74
CA ARG A 172 -0.65 6.25 -6.57
C ARG A 172 -1.70 5.17 -6.76
N PRO A 173 -1.98 4.77 -8.01
CA PRO A 173 -2.80 3.57 -8.25
C PRO A 173 -2.06 2.33 -7.80
N LEU A 174 -2.78 1.33 -7.34
CA LEU A 174 -2.24 0.02 -7.01
C LEU A 174 -3.27 -1.05 -7.32
N VAL A 175 -2.85 -2.11 -7.97
CA VAL A 175 -3.68 -3.33 -8.12
C VAL A 175 -2.89 -4.54 -7.69
N ARG A 176 -3.61 -5.56 -7.20
CA ARG A 176 -3.05 -6.85 -6.86
C ARG A 176 -4.05 -7.96 -7.17
N ILE A 177 -3.53 -9.04 -7.73
CA ILE A 177 -4.26 -10.28 -7.97
C ILE A 177 -3.57 -11.38 -7.16
N ASN A 178 -4.32 -12.09 -6.32
CA ASN A 178 -3.79 -13.21 -5.56
C ASN A 178 -4.60 -14.48 -5.86
N MET A 179 -3.90 -15.61 -5.78
CA MET A 179 -4.44 -16.94 -5.92
C MET A 179 -3.89 -17.84 -4.82
N SER A 180 -4.77 -18.62 -4.22
CA SER A 180 -4.44 -19.71 -3.30
C SER A 180 -5.10 -20.99 -3.82
N VAL A 181 -4.32 -22.04 -3.99
CA VAL A 181 -4.77 -23.35 -4.46
C VAL A 181 -4.42 -24.40 -3.41
N MET A 182 -5.43 -25.11 -2.91
CA MET A 182 -5.21 -26.25 -2.02
C MET A 182 -5.37 -27.55 -2.83
N VAL A 183 -4.37 -28.40 -2.75
CA VAL A 183 -4.38 -29.76 -3.33
C VAL A 183 -4.42 -30.82 -2.25
N GLU A 184 -5.03 -31.97 -2.57
CA GLU A 184 -5.07 -33.12 -1.67
C GLU A 184 -4.62 -34.37 -2.43
N LYS A 185 -3.62 -35.08 -1.88
CA LYS A 185 -3.14 -36.39 -2.38
C LYS A 185 -2.92 -37.34 -1.19
N ASN A 186 -3.50 -38.51 -1.25
CA ASN A 186 -3.34 -39.56 -0.20
C ASN A 186 -3.64 -39.06 1.22
N GLY A 187 -4.66 -38.21 1.38
CA GLY A 187 -5.06 -37.65 2.67
C GLY A 187 -4.20 -36.47 3.18
N ARG A 188 -3.10 -36.15 2.50
CA ARG A 188 -2.31 -34.95 2.76
C ARG A 188 -2.86 -33.77 1.98
N LYS A 189 -2.95 -32.62 2.65
CA LYS A 189 -3.40 -31.34 2.06
C LYS A 189 -2.28 -30.33 2.13
N GLU A 190 -2.03 -29.63 1.02
CA GLU A 190 -1.05 -28.55 0.96
C GLU A 190 -1.58 -27.39 0.12
N THR A 191 -1.11 -26.21 0.45
CA THR A 191 -1.55 -24.98 -0.20
C THR A 191 -0.37 -24.28 -0.86
N GLY A 192 -0.60 -23.80 -2.08
CA GLY A 192 0.27 -22.89 -2.79
C GLY A 192 -0.39 -21.53 -2.94
N VAL A 193 0.34 -20.48 -2.66
CA VAL A 193 -0.12 -19.10 -2.78
C VAL A 193 0.80 -18.31 -3.68
N TYR A 194 0.22 -17.59 -4.61
CA TYR A 194 0.98 -16.69 -5.47
C TYR A 194 0.16 -15.44 -5.80
N GLY A 195 0.82 -14.30 -5.97
CA GLY A 195 0.17 -13.05 -6.31
C GLY A 195 1.11 -12.11 -7.05
N ILE A 196 0.52 -11.32 -7.93
CA ILE A 196 1.18 -10.26 -8.67
C ILE A 196 0.44 -8.94 -8.45
N GLY A 197 1.15 -7.84 -8.55
CA GLY A 197 0.57 -6.53 -8.41
C GLY A 197 1.53 -5.44 -8.84
N GLY A 198 1.02 -4.22 -8.94
CA GLY A 198 1.82 -3.08 -9.33
C GLY A 198 1.03 -1.78 -9.39
N ARG A 199 1.73 -0.69 -9.61
CA ARG A 199 1.19 0.67 -9.72
C ARG A 199 0.64 0.93 -11.13
N GLN A 200 -0.42 0.19 -11.48
CA GLN A 200 -1.02 0.18 -12.81
C GLN A 200 -2.49 -0.23 -12.74
N ASP A 201 -3.13 -0.42 -13.90
CA ASP A 201 -4.49 -0.92 -14.01
C ASP A 201 -4.53 -2.45 -14.12
N TYR A 202 -5.68 -3.04 -13.89
CA TYR A 202 -5.96 -4.47 -14.13
C TYR A 202 -5.70 -4.91 -15.58
N ASP A 203 -5.81 -4.02 -16.56
CA ASP A 203 -5.61 -4.34 -17.99
C ASP A 203 -4.26 -5.01 -18.27
N GLU A 204 -3.21 -4.65 -17.54
CA GLU A 204 -1.91 -5.28 -17.72
C GLU A 204 -1.90 -6.77 -17.33
N TYR A 205 -2.79 -7.15 -16.42
CA TYR A 205 -2.92 -8.55 -15.99
C TYR A 205 -3.93 -9.33 -16.83
N LEU A 206 -4.88 -8.65 -17.48
CA LEU A 206 -5.84 -9.27 -18.40
C LEU A 206 -5.23 -9.53 -19.77
N LYS A 207 -4.28 -8.68 -20.21
CA LYS A 207 -3.57 -8.87 -21.47
C LYS A 207 -2.81 -10.19 -21.49
N ASN A 208 -2.89 -10.89 -22.63
CA ASN A 208 -2.15 -12.14 -22.87
C ASN A 208 -2.38 -13.19 -21.77
N ASP A 209 -3.53 -13.16 -21.11
CA ASP A 209 -3.89 -14.11 -20.05
C ASP A 209 -2.84 -14.19 -18.91
N ASN A 210 -2.21 -13.07 -18.57
CA ASN A 210 -1.20 -13.04 -17.51
C ASN A 210 -1.73 -13.53 -16.16
N TRP A 211 -3.03 -13.42 -15.90
CA TRP A 211 -3.67 -13.99 -14.72
C TRP A 211 -3.58 -15.53 -14.65
N LYS A 212 -3.47 -16.23 -15.80
CA LYS A 212 -3.27 -17.68 -15.85
C LYS A 212 -1.93 -18.07 -15.23
N LYS A 213 -0.89 -17.26 -15.44
CA LYS A 213 0.43 -17.48 -14.80
C LYS A 213 0.34 -17.44 -13.28
N VAL A 214 -0.55 -16.62 -12.73
CA VAL A 214 -0.77 -16.56 -11.27
C VAL A 214 -1.37 -17.88 -10.77
N CYS A 215 -2.34 -18.42 -11.50
CA CYS A 215 -2.96 -19.71 -11.18
C CYS A 215 -1.94 -20.86 -11.33
N ASP A 216 -1.17 -20.86 -12.41
CA ASP A 216 -0.15 -21.88 -12.68
C ASP A 216 0.90 -21.92 -11.58
N GLU A 217 1.37 -20.77 -11.14
CA GLU A 217 2.41 -20.69 -10.13
C GLU A 217 1.88 -21.09 -8.73
N ALA A 218 0.67 -20.65 -8.37
CA ALA A 218 0.03 -21.09 -7.12
C ALA A 218 -0.16 -22.63 -7.12
N PHE A 219 -0.61 -23.21 -8.23
CA PHE A 219 -0.76 -24.66 -8.38
C PHE A 219 0.59 -25.39 -8.33
N ARG A 220 1.61 -24.86 -9.01
CA ARG A 220 2.99 -25.41 -8.96
C ARG A 220 3.53 -25.45 -7.53
N ILE A 221 3.36 -24.38 -6.78
CA ILE A 221 3.79 -24.30 -5.37
C ILE A 221 3.05 -25.35 -4.53
N ALA A 222 1.72 -25.47 -4.68
CA ALA A 222 0.93 -26.47 -3.97
C ALA A 222 1.42 -27.91 -4.25
N ASN A 223 1.70 -28.23 -5.52
CA ASN A 223 2.23 -29.54 -5.91
C ASN A 223 3.67 -29.79 -5.41
N THR A 224 4.50 -28.75 -5.35
CA THR A 224 5.83 -28.88 -4.74
C THR A 224 5.72 -29.17 -3.25
N ASN A 225 4.81 -28.47 -2.56
CA ASN A 225 4.60 -28.64 -1.12
C ASN A 225 4.05 -30.03 -0.78
N ILE A 226 3.12 -30.57 -1.60
CA ILE A 226 2.53 -31.90 -1.32
C ILE A 226 3.57 -33.04 -1.42
N GLU A 227 4.62 -32.85 -2.21
CA GLU A 227 5.72 -33.79 -2.39
C GLU A 227 6.89 -33.53 -1.42
N SER A 228 6.82 -32.45 -0.62
CA SER A 228 7.88 -32.06 0.27
C SER A 228 8.06 -33.07 1.43
N LYS A 229 9.31 -33.19 1.88
CA LYS A 229 9.68 -33.96 3.09
C LYS A 229 9.93 -33.00 4.25
N PRO A 230 9.80 -33.45 5.50
CA PRO A 230 10.18 -32.64 6.66
C PRO A 230 11.64 -32.18 6.54
N SER A 231 11.88 -30.91 6.84
CA SER A 231 13.24 -30.38 6.91
C SER A 231 14.00 -31.01 8.09
N PRO A 232 15.31 -31.32 7.94
CA PRO A 232 16.12 -31.76 9.04
C PRO A 232 16.23 -30.65 10.10
N ALA A 233 16.14 -31.04 11.40
CA ALA A 233 16.39 -30.14 12.50
C ALA A 233 17.89 -30.18 12.85
N GLY A 234 18.49 -28.99 13.09
CA GLY A 234 19.89 -28.88 13.50
C GLY A 234 20.60 -27.66 12.92
N GLU A 235 21.84 -27.48 13.29
CA GLU A 235 22.70 -26.43 12.75
C GLU A 235 23.13 -26.79 11.34
N MET A 236 22.95 -25.85 10.39
CA MET A 236 23.32 -26.07 9.00
C MET A 236 23.68 -24.75 8.30
N LYS A 237 24.46 -24.87 7.24
CA LYS A 237 24.75 -23.72 6.37
C LYS A 237 23.52 -23.41 5.52
N VAL A 238 23.08 -22.13 5.54
CA VAL A 238 21.91 -21.64 4.80
C VAL A 238 22.36 -20.59 3.79
N VAL A 239 21.93 -20.74 2.55
CA VAL A 239 22.10 -19.72 1.50
C VAL A 239 20.75 -19.09 1.24
N LEU A 240 20.63 -17.79 1.49
CA LEU A 240 19.41 -17.01 1.23
C LEU A 240 19.51 -16.42 -0.19
N GLY A 241 18.58 -16.81 -1.05
CA GLY A 241 18.43 -16.23 -2.39
C GLY A 241 17.72 -14.86 -2.36
N PRO A 242 17.68 -14.12 -3.48
CA PRO A 242 16.98 -12.85 -3.59
C PRO A 242 15.46 -13.04 -3.40
N GLY A 243 14.81 -12.06 -2.80
CA GLY A 243 13.35 -12.05 -2.59
C GLY A 243 12.97 -11.53 -1.20
N TRP A 244 11.99 -12.16 -0.55
CA TRP A 244 11.51 -11.79 0.80
C TRP A 244 12.59 -11.70 1.88
N PRO A 245 13.68 -12.49 1.84
CA PRO A 245 14.73 -12.39 2.86
C PRO A 245 15.60 -11.13 2.78
N CYS A 246 15.36 -10.20 1.87
CA CYS A 246 16.21 -9.01 1.70
C CYS A 246 16.40 -8.19 2.98
N LEU A 247 15.42 -8.17 3.89
CA LEU A 247 15.54 -7.51 5.19
C LEU A 247 16.58 -8.18 6.10
N LEU A 248 16.82 -9.47 5.94
CA LEU A 248 17.82 -10.20 6.74
C LEU A 248 19.26 -9.82 6.34
N TYR A 249 19.47 -9.32 5.11
CA TYR A 249 20.78 -8.85 4.66
C TYR A 249 21.16 -7.48 5.24
N THR A 250 20.16 -6.69 5.63
CA THR A 250 20.35 -5.31 6.08
C THR A 250 20.09 -5.12 7.58
N SER A 251 19.47 -6.10 8.24
CA SER A 251 19.23 -6.06 9.68
C SER A 251 20.44 -6.58 10.43
N PRO A 252 21.05 -5.80 11.33
CA PRO A 252 22.14 -6.29 12.16
C PRO A 252 21.65 -7.47 13.01
N SER A 253 22.34 -8.59 12.89
CA SER A 253 22.09 -9.76 13.72
C SER A 253 22.82 -9.60 15.06
N PRO A 254 22.28 -10.09 16.21
CA PRO A 254 23.03 -10.14 17.45
C PRO A 254 24.37 -10.90 17.35
N ARG A 255 24.54 -11.73 16.32
CA ARG A 255 25.82 -12.43 16.01
C ARG A 255 26.85 -11.53 15.33
N ASP A 256 26.41 -10.47 14.63
CA ASP A 256 27.34 -9.54 13.95
C ASP A 256 28.13 -8.68 14.95
N ALA A 257 27.63 -8.55 16.19
CA ALA A 257 28.29 -7.84 17.28
C ALA A 257 29.49 -8.57 17.88
N TYR A 258 29.72 -9.84 17.51
CA TYR A 258 30.85 -10.66 18.02
C TYR A 258 31.97 -10.89 16.99
N VAL A 259 31.93 -10.22 15.86
CA VAL A 259 32.99 -10.30 14.81
C VAL A 259 33.65 -8.93 14.70
N SER A 260 34.34 -8.54 15.77
CA SER A 260 35.27 -7.40 15.76
C SER A 260 36.50 -7.76 16.58
#